data_ad32d8d364a8c2965916bb7413917b43
#
_entry.id   ad32d8d364a8c2965916bb7413917b43
#
_cell.length_a   1.000
_cell.length_b   1.000
_cell.length_c   1.000
_cell.angle_alpha   90.00
_cell.angle_beta   90.00
_cell.angle_gamma   90.00
#
_symmetry.space_group_name_H-M   'P 1'
#
loop_
_entity.id
_entity.type
_entity.pdbx_description
1 polymer ?
#
loop_
_entity_poly.entity_id
_entity_poly.type
_entity_poly.pdbx_seq_one_letter_code
_entity_poly.pdbx_strand_id
1 'polypeptide(L)'
;LAASDYVIASHKVLIKLSELAIGIGPFLIEQLIRRKIGVSALSSLAYNPKKWKSSDWCLENGLINDVVDNEKKLNLTLNEFTGEVINYQLESLTMLKKVLWSDKKIDNVILENAEISARLLIMPKTQKILNKIK
;
A
#
# COMPACT_ATOMS: atom_id res chain seq x y z
N LEU A 1 4.66 -2.65 0.21
CA LEU A 1 4.59 -1.19 0.18
C LEU A 1 3.65 -0.65 1.28
N ALA A 2 2.38 -1.07 1.36
CA ALA A 2 1.42 -0.56 2.36
C ALA A 2 1.85 -0.84 3.82
N ALA A 3 2.50 -1.97 4.08
CA ALA A 3 3.00 -2.39 5.40
C ALA A 3 4.45 -1.93 5.70
N SER A 4 5.07 -1.14 4.83
CA SER A 4 6.42 -0.62 5.06
C SER A 4 6.38 0.70 5.84
N ASP A 5 7.35 0.93 6.70
CA ASP A 5 7.48 2.19 7.45
C ASP A 5 7.97 3.32 6.53
N TYR A 6 8.90 3.01 5.62
CA TYR A 6 9.46 3.94 4.66
C TYR A 6 9.56 3.28 3.28
N VAL A 7 9.31 4.02 2.22
CA VAL A 7 9.29 3.52 0.84
C VAL A 7 10.08 4.45 -0.06
N ILE A 8 11.12 3.92 -0.67
CA ILE A 8 11.89 4.59 -1.73
C ILE A 8 11.55 3.89 -3.05
N ALA A 9 11.23 4.63 -4.08
CA ALA A 9 10.84 4.07 -5.37
C ALA A 9 11.51 4.76 -6.55
N SER A 10 11.61 4.05 -7.67
CA SER A 10 11.98 4.66 -8.95
C SER A 10 10.79 5.42 -9.55
N HIS A 11 11.05 6.51 -10.28
CA HIS A 11 10.02 7.27 -11.00
C HIS A 11 9.24 6.42 -12.03
N LYS A 12 9.74 5.23 -12.40
CA LYS A 12 9.06 4.29 -13.31
C LYS A 12 7.95 3.49 -12.64
N VAL A 13 7.82 3.57 -11.31
CA VAL A 13 6.80 2.82 -10.58
C VAL A 13 5.41 3.34 -10.91
N LEU A 14 4.53 2.41 -11.23
CA LEU A 14 3.11 2.64 -11.45
C LEU A 14 2.30 1.76 -10.49
N ILE A 15 1.29 2.32 -9.87
CA ILE A 15 0.46 1.64 -8.86
C ILE A 15 -1.02 1.75 -9.23
N LYS A 16 -1.76 0.68 -9.01
CA LYS A 16 -3.23 0.67 -9.06
C LYS A 16 -3.79 -0.35 -8.06
N LEU A 17 -5.04 -0.18 -7.68
CA LEU A 17 -5.85 -1.19 -7.00
C LEU A 17 -6.85 -1.75 -8.00
N SER A 18 -6.67 -2.99 -8.40
CA SER A 18 -7.46 -3.61 -9.48
C SER A 18 -8.67 -4.43 -9.00
N GLU A 19 -8.86 -4.56 -7.71
CA GLU A 19 -9.79 -5.48 -7.07
C GLU A 19 -11.26 -5.23 -7.47
N LEU A 20 -11.69 -3.97 -7.58
CA LEU A 20 -13.05 -3.66 -8.03
C LEU A 20 -13.31 -4.08 -9.49
N ALA A 21 -12.27 -4.09 -10.35
CA ALA A 21 -12.41 -4.54 -11.72
C ALA A 21 -12.73 -6.03 -11.84
N ILE A 22 -12.36 -6.83 -10.83
CA ILE A 22 -12.63 -8.27 -10.78
C ILE A 22 -13.80 -8.64 -9.86
N GLY A 23 -14.54 -7.64 -9.35
CA GLY A 23 -15.75 -7.85 -8.57
C GLY A 23 -15.54 -8.03 -7.07
N ILE A 24 -14.34 -7.74 -6.55
CA ILE A 24 -14.04 -7.67 -5.12
C ILE A 24 -13.50 -6.27 -4.79
N GLY A 25 -13.42 -5.91 -3.50
CA GLY A 25 -12.78 -4.66 -3.09
C GLY A 25 -11.39 -4.89 -2.52
N PRO A 26 -10.57 -3.84 -2.35
CA PRO A 26 -9.23 -3.93 -1.75
C PRO A 26 -9.29 -4.04 -0.22
N PHE A 27 -10.22 -4.84 0.31
CA PHE A 27 -10.57 -4.88 1.73
C PHE A 27 -9.41 -5.33 2.62
N LEU A 28 -8.58 -6.29 2.16
CA LEU A 28 -7.45 -6.81 2.93
C LEU A 28 -6.36 -5.77 3.18
N ILE A 29 -6.11 -4.89 2.21
CA ILE A 29 -5.05 -3.89 2.27
C ILE A 29 -5.57 -2.49 2.59
N GLU A 30 -6.89 -2.33 2.68
CA GLU A 30 -7.59 -1.06 2.83
C GLU A 30 -7.05 -0.27 4.03
N GLN A 31 -7.01 -0.89 5.21
CA GLN A 31 -6.56 -0.24 6.44
C GLN A 31 -5.10 0.22 6.37
N LEU A 32 -4.22 -0.61 5.79
CA LEU A 32 -2.81 -0.28 5.65
C LEU A 32 -2.57 0.88 4.70
N ILE A 33 -3.30 0.92 3.58
CA ILE A 33 -3.23 2.02 2.62
C ILE A 33 -3.88 3.27 3.21
N ARG A 34 -5.07 3.15 3.82
CA ARG A 34 -5.77 4.26 4.47
C ARG A 34 -4.87 4.97 5.49
N ARG A 35 -4.12 4.21 6.30
CA ARG A 35 -3.18 4.75 7.27
C ARG A 35 -2.13 5.66 6.62
N LYS A 36 -1.65 5.30 5.42
CA LYS A 36 -0.63 6.07 4.71
C LYS A 36 -1.20 7.29 3.98
N ILE A 37 -2.27 7.11 3.22
CA ILE A 37 -2.73 8.12 2.26
C ILE A 37 -4.12 8.71 2.57
N GLY A 38 -4.73 8.29 3.65
CA GLY A 38 -6.08 8.73 4.03
C GLY A 38 -7.18 8.20 3.10
N VAL A 39 -8.42 8.54 3.46
CA VAL A 39 -9.62 8.03 2.77
C VAL A 39 -9.73 8.57 1.34
N SER A 40 -9.44 9.85 1.13
CA SER A 40 -9.63 10.51 -0.17
C SER A 40 -8.73 9.92 -1.25
N ALA A 41 -7.43 9.79 -0.97
CA ALA A 41 -6.48 9.21 -1.92
C ALA A 41 -6.71 7.71 -2.12
N LEU A 42 -7.08 6.97 -1.07
CA LEU A 42 -7.50 5.57 -1.19
C LEU A 42 -8.72 5.43 -2.11
N SER A 43 -9.74 6.30 -1.96
CA SER A 43 -10.92 6.31 -2.84
C SER A 43 -10.53 6.56 -4.30
N SER A 44 -9.58 7.49 -4.54
CA SER A 44 -9.05 7.76 -5.88
C SER A 44 -8.36 6.55 -6.53
N LEU A 45 -7.73 5.69 -5.73
CA LEU A 45 -7.16 4.42 -6.20
C LEU A 45 -8.24 3.36 -6.41
N ALA A 46 -9.07 3.11 -5.38
CA ALA A 46 -10.01 2.00 -5.35
C ALA A 46 -11.12 2.12 -6.39
N TYR A 47 -11.74 3.30 -6.54
CA TYR A 47 -12.81 3.53 -7.52
C TYR A 47 -12.32 3.68 -8.96
N ASN A 48 -11.02 3.75 -9.20
CA ASN A 48 -10.42 3.80 -10.54
C ASN A 48 -9.53 2.58 -10.82
N PRO A 49 -10.06 1.34 -10.75
CA PRO A 49 -9.27 0.11 -10.74
C PRO A 49 -8.47 -0.15 -12.02
N LYS A 50 -8.77 0.58 -13.09
CA LYS A 50 -8.07 0.48 -14.39
C LYS A 50 -7.01 1.58 -14.59
N LYS A 51 -7.01 2.61 -13.74
CA LYS A 51 -6.08 3.74 -13.87
C LYS A 51 -4.83 3.51 -13.04
N TRP A 52 -3.68 3.61 -13.68
CA TRP A 52 -2.40 3.64 -13.02
C TRP A 52 -2.13 5.02 -12.42
N LYS A 53 -1.57 5.06 -11.25
CA LYS A 53 -1.02 6.25 -10.59
C LYS A 53 0.50 6.22 -10.70
N SER A 54 1.10 7.39 -11.01
CA SER A 54 2.55 7.55 -11.10
C SER A 54 3.21 7.53 -9.71
N SER A 55 4.52 7.38 -9.71
CA SER A 55 5.36 7.56 -8.52
C SER A 55 5.17 8.95 -7.89
N ASP A 56 5.04 10.00 -8.71
CA ASP A 56 4.84 11.38 -8.24
C ASP A 56 3.51 11.50 -7.50
N TRP A 57 2.42 10.97 -8.06
CA TRP A 57 1.15 10.91 -7.37
C TRP A 57 1.25 10.15 -6.03
N CYS A 58 2.00 9.06 -6.01
CA CYS A 58 2.21 8.27 -4.79
C CYS A 58 3.02 9.04 -3.74
N LEU A 59 4.02 9.82 -4.16
CA LEU A 59 4.80 10.72 -3.31
C LEU A 59 3.93 11.82 -2.73
N GLU A 60 3.19 12.55 -3.57
CA GLU A 60 2.28 13.63 -3.17
C GLU A 60 1.22 13.19 -2.16
N ASN A 61 0.78 11.94 -2.23
CA ASN A 61 -0.23 11.38 -1.33
C ASN A 61 0.37 10.56 -0.17
N GLY A 62 1.68 10.48 -0.01
CA GLY A 62 2.34 9.82 1.13
C GLY A 62 2.37 8.29 1.06
N LEU A 63 2.10 7.68 -0.09
CA LEU A 63 2.24 6.24 -0.30
C LEU A 63 3.69 5.82 -0.48
N ILE A 64 4.49 6.70 -1.07
CA ILE A 64 5.94 6.62 -1.26
C ILE A 64 6.56 7.82 -0.52
N ASN A 65 7.73 7.65 0.08
CA ASN A 65 8.43 8.68 0.83
C ASN A 65 9.48 9.40 -0.01
N ASP A 66 10.16 8.66 -0.91
CA ASP A 66 11.14 9.20 -1.83
C ASP A 66 11.00 8.61 -3.23
N VAL A 67 11.24 9.42 -4.25
CA VAL A 67 11.30 9.00 -5.65
C VAL A 67 12.65 9.35 -6.24
N VAL A 68 13.28 8.37 -6.91
CA VAL A 68 14.59 8.51 -7.53
C VAL A 68 14.55 8.18 -9.03
N ASP A 69 15.51 8.71 -9.79
CA ASP A 69 15.49 8.66 -11.26
C ASP A 69 15.75 7.25 -11.84
N ASN A 70 16.58 6.44 -11.16
CA ASN A 70 17.00 5.15 -11.69
C ASN A 70 17.42 4.18 -10.56
N GLU A 71 17.63 2.91 -10.94
CA GLU A 71 17.97 1.84 -10.01
C GLU A 71 19.32 2.07 -9.29
N LYS A 72 20.31 2.65 -9.98
CA LYS A 72 21.60 2.96 -9.35
C LYS A 72 21.41 3.98 -8.22
N LYS A 73 20.61 5.01 -8.45
CA LYS A 73 20.29 6.02 -7.47
C LYS A 73 19.43 5.45 -6.34
N LEU A 74 18.53 4.50 -6.66
CA LEU A 74 17.73 3.78 -5.66
C LEU A 74 18.62 3.05 -4.64
N ASN A 75 19.61 2.30 -5.13
CA ASN A 75 20.56 1.58 -4.26
C ASN A 75 21.42 2.53 -3.43
N LEU A 76 21.86 3.64 -4.00
CA LEU A 76 22.61 4.66 -3.26
C LEU A 76 21.76 5.27 -2.13
N THR A 77 20.58 5.77 -2.46
CA THR A 77 19.65 6.38 -1.49
C THR A 77 19.24 5.39 -0.40
N LEU A 78 19.02 4.11 -0.77
CA LEU A 78 18.71 3.07 0.21
C LEU A 78 19.87 2.84 1.17
N ASN A 79 21.11 2.77 0.66
CA ASN A 79 22.32 2.58 1.50
C ASN A 79 22.57 3.79 2.41
N GLU A 80 22.38 4.99 1.91
CA GLU A 80 22.50 6.23 2.70
C GLU A 80 21.45 6.23 3.82
N PHE A 81 20.18 6.03 3.48
CA PHE A 81 19.07 5.98 4.44
C PHE A 81 19.29 4.91 5.52
N THR A 82 19.62 3.69 5.12
CA THR A 82 19.86 2.60 6.08
C THR A 82 21.09 2.85 6.91
N GLY A 83 22.16 3.40 6.31
CA GLY A 83 23.40 3.79 7.01
C GLY A 83 23.17 4.86 8.08
N GLU A 84 22.21 5.76 7.89
CA GLU A 84 21.81 6.73 8.91
C GLU A 84 20.94 6.08 9.99
N VAL A 85 19.94 5.29 9.60
CA VAL A 85 18.96 4.69 10.52
C VAL A 85 19.63 3.75 11.53
N ILE A 86 20.63 2.97 11.10
CA ILE A 86 21.34 2.06 12.00
C ILE A 86 22.13 2.77 13.12
N ASN A 87 22.43 4.06 12.95
CA ASN A 87 23.11 4.87 13.97
C ASN A 87 22.16 5.48 15.00
N TYR A 88 20.85 5.40 14.78
CA TYR A 88 19.89 5.90 15.75
C TYR A 88 19.71 4.92 16.92
N GLN A 89 19.31 5.46 18.06
CA GLN A 89 19.05 4.65 19.26
C GLN A 89 17.94 3.65 19.00
N LEU A 90 18.23 2.36 19.17
CA LEU A 90 17.31 1.25 18.89
C LEU A 90 16.00 1.36 19.68
N GLU A 91 16.07 1.78 20.94
CA GLU A 91 14.88 1.97 21.78
C GLU A 91 13.96 3.05 21.20
N SER A 92 14.51 4.18 20.75
CA SER A 92 13.76 5.26 20.11
C SER A 92 13.08 4.81 18.83
N LEU A 93 13.80 4.07 17.97
CA LEU A 93 13.22 3.48 16.75
C LEU A 93 12.09 2.50 17.06
N THR A 94 12.31 1.64 18.07
CA THR A 94 11.30 0.65 18.49
C THR A 94 10.03 1.34 19.04
N MET A 95 10.21 2.36 19.85
CA MET A 95 9.08 3.13 20.39
C MET A 95 8.34 3.91 19.29
N LEU A 96 9.08 4.55 18.39
CA LEU A 96 8.49 5.25 17.24
C LEU A 96 7.66 4.28 16.39
N LYS A 97 8.19 3.11 16.05
CA LYS A 97 7.46 2.08 15.31
C LYS A 97 6.19 1.66 16.05
N LYS A 98 6.25 1.42 17.36
CA LYS A 98 5.07 1.09 18.16
C LYS A 98 4.01 2.19 18.10
N VAL A 99 4.41 3.47 18.17
CA VAL A 99 3.48 4.60 18.09
C VAL A 99 2.84 4.68 16.68
N LEU A 100 3.64 4.56 15.63
CA LEU A 100 3.16 4.59 14.24
C LEU A 100 2.20 3.43 13.90
N TRP A 101 2.34 2.28 14.59
CA TRP A 101 1.53 1.08 14.40
C TRP A 101 0.57 0.80 15.55
N SER A 102 0.26 1.81 16.36
CA SER A 102 -0.55 1.65 17.59
C SER A 102 -2.05 1.43 17.37
N ASP A 103 -2.52 1.43 16.13
CA ASP A 103 -3.94 1.20 15.84
C ASP A 103 -4.31 -0.27 16.06
N LYS A 104 -4.76 -0.56 17.29
CA LYS A 104 -5.18 -1.91 17.75
C LYS A 104 -6.36 -2.50 16.99
N LYS A 105 -7.03 -1.71 16.14
CA LYS A 105 -8.19 -2.17 15.36
C LYS A 105 -7.79 -2.86 14.04
N ILE A 106 -6.54 -2.68 13.61
CA ILE A 106 -6.10 -3.19 12.30
C ILE A 106 -6.32 -4.68 12.17
N ASP A 107 -5.91 -5.48 13.16
CA ASP A 107 -5.98 -6.95 13.09
C ASP A 107 -7.42 -7.47 12.98
N ASN A 108 -8.34 -6.95 13.81
CA ASN A 108 -9.74 -7.37 13.78
C ASN A 108 -10.42 -6.95 12.47
N VAL A 109 -10.17 -5.73 12.00
CA VAL A 109 -10.73 -5.22 10.74
C VAL A 109 -10.20 -6.00 9.53
N ILE A 110 -8.94 -6.42 9.53
CA ILE A 110 -8.39 -7.26 8.47
C ILE A 110 -9.12 -8.61 8.40
N LEU A 111 -9.43 -9.25 9.53
CA LEU A 111 -10.17 -10.50 9.56
C LEU A 111 -11.61 -10.34 9.03
N GLU A 112 -12.34 -9.31 9.50
CA GLU A 112 -13.67 -8.99 9.00
C GLU A 112 -13.67 -8.70 7.49
N ASN A 113 -12.69 -7.94 7.02
CA ASN A 113 -12.50 -7.60 5.61
C ASN A 113 -12.11 -8.82 4.77
N ALA A 114 -11.41 -9.79 5.34
CA ALA A 114 -11.11 -11.07 4.67
C ALA A 114 -12.39 -11.87 4.40
N GLU A 115 -13.31 -11.91 5.36
CA GLU A 115 -14.62 -12.58 5.19
C GLU A 115 -15.47 -11.90 4.11
N ILE A 116 -15.47 -10.57 4.05
CA ILE A 116 -16.14 -9.81 2.98
C ILE A 116 -15.55 -10.18 1.62
N SER A 117 -14.22 -10.20 1.52
CA SER A 117 -13.52 -10.58 0.29
C SER A 117 -13.87 -12.00 -0.15
N ALA A 118 -13.87 -12.96 0.78
CA ALA A 118 -14.21 -14.35 0.52
C ALA A 118 -15.66 -14.51 0.00
N ARG A 119 -16.62 -13.83 0.64
CA ARG A 119 -18.02 -13.84 0.19
C ARG A 119 -18.19 -13.27 -1.22
N LEU A 120 -17.53 -12.17 -1.53
CA LEU A 120 -17.60 -11.55 -2.86
C LEU A 120 -16.93 -12.42 -3.93
N LEU A 121 -15.84 -13.10 -3.57
CA LEU A 121 -15.09 -13.97 -4.48
C LEU A 121 -15.94 -15.12 -5.03
N ILE A 122 -16.81 -15.72 -4.21
CA ILE A 122 -17.68 -16.84 -4.63
C ILE A 122 -18.95 -16.40 -5.36
N MET A 123 -19.23 -15.10 -5.45
CA MET A 123 -20.41 -14.60 -6.14
C MET A 123 -20.39 -14.94 -7.64
N PRO A 124 -21.52 -15.34 -8.25
CA PRO A 124 -21.58 -15.74 -9.65
C PRO A 124 -21.06 -14.67 -10.63
N LYS A 125 -21.30 -13.40 -10.32
CA LYS A 125 -20.80 -12.27 -11.14
C LYS A 125 -19.28 -12.17 -11.11
N THR A 126 -18.68 -12.31 -9.93
CA THR A 126 -17.22 -12.30 -9.73
C THR A 126 -16.58 -13.50 -10.43
N GLN A 127 -17.15 -14.70 -10.26
CA GLN A 127 -16.68 -15.92 -10.93
C GLN A 127 -16.73 -15.80 -12.46
N LYS A 128 -17.77 -15.19 -13.02
CA LYS A 128 -17.86 -14.93 -14.47
C LYS A 128 -16.75 -13.98 -14.96
N ILE A 129 -16.37 -12.99 -14.15
CA ILE A 129 -15.26 -12.06 -14.49
C ILE A 129 -13.93 -12.81 -14.44
N LEU A 130 -13.66 -13.55 -13.36
CA LEU A 130 -12.42 -14.30 -13.17
C LEU A 130 -12.18 -15.34 -14.27
N ASN A 131 -13.24 -16.04 -14.70
CA ASN A 131 -13.14 -17.03 -15.78
C ASN A 131 -12.84 -16.42 -17.15
N LYS A 132 -13.04 -15.11 -17.34
CA LYS A 132 -12.67 -14.40 -18.57
C LYS A 132 -11.22 -13.90 -18.60
N ILE A 133 -10.55 -13.92 -17.44
CA ILE A 133 -9.16 -13.45 -17.29
C ILE A 133 -8.16 -14.61 -17.45
N LYS A 134 -8.63 -15.85 -17.34
CA LYS A 134 -7.85 -17.06 -17.68
C LYS A 134 -7.73 -17.21 -19.19
#